data_838efa12a1f5afafd44c701d8140c8e5
#
_entry.id   838efa12a1f5afafd44c701d8140c8e5
#
_cell.length_a   1.000
_cell.length_b   1.000
_cell.length_c   1.000
_cell.angle_alpha   90.00
_cell.angle_beta   90.00
_cell.angle_gamma   90.00
#
_symmetry.space_group_name_H-M   'P 1'
#
loop_
_entity.id
_entity.type
_entity.pdbx_description
1 polymer ?
#
loop_
_entity_poly.entity_id
_entity_poly.type
_entity_poly.pdbx_seq_one_letter_code
_entity_poly.pdbx_strand_id
1 'polypeptide(L)'
;MVNKFCRLLSKGSIVFIGIIITLPILFGFLGFFLPSFNYLPTLGKGELSLNYFYISMNIPGIYKSILLSIFTGLVSTALALFFSQVILLYFFKTKFYNYLKIIISPLIALPHITMAIGLIFLLSPSGLFLRSVSPWLTGFDRPPNTYIFPDEYGFLLILGLMLKEIPFLVLVSLSALREFSSTKFFDLGKSFQHSSFSTWFI
;
A
#
# COMPACT_ATOMS: atom_id res chain seq x y z
N MET A 1 -40.68 -10.08 25.67
CA MET A 1 -41.03 -9.92 24.24
C MET A 1 -40.18 -8.88 23.54
N VAL A 2 -39.94 -7.71 24.11
CA VAL A 2 -39.13 -6.60 23.54
C VAL A 2 -37.69 -7.04 23.15
N ASN A 3 -36.98 -7.80 24.01
CA ASN A 3 -35.61 -8.24 23.76
C ASN A 3 -35.46 -9.19 22.55
N LYS A 4 -36.50 -9.99 22.24
CA LYS A 4 -36.47 -10.90 21.08
C LYS A 4 -36.69 -10.13 19.77
N PHE A 5 -37.55 -9.10 19.80
CA PHE A 5 -37.86 -8.23 18.70
C PHE A 5 -36.64 -7.32 18.33
N CYS A 6 -36.00 -6.71 19.33
CA CYS A 6 -34.78 -5.94 19.12
C CYS A 6 -33.62 -6.78 18.54
N ARG A 7 -33.50 -8.03 18.99
CA ARG A 7 -32.48 -8.96 18.47
C ARG A 7 -32.78 -9.42 17.05
N LEU A 8 -34.02 -9.55 16.65
CA LEU A 8 -34.45 -9.85 15.28
C LEU A 8 -34.19 -8.64 14.34
N LEU A 9 -34.50 -7.43 14.77
CA LEU A 9 -34.25 -6.20 14.05
C LEU A 9 -32.75 -5.99 13.84
N SER A 10 -31.94 -6.21 14.89
CA SER A 10 -30.47 -6.05 14.77
C SER A 10 -29.85 -7.07 13.81
N LYS A 11 -30.31 -8.32 13.82
CA LYS A 11 -29.84 -9.34 12.86
C LYS A 11 -30.28 -9.03 11.42
N GLY A 12 -31.53 -8.60 11.24
CA GLY A 12 -32.04 -8.18 9.93
C GLY A 12 -31.26 -6.99 9.36
N SER A 13 -30.95 -5.99 10.20
CA SER A 13 -30.15 -4.83 9.79
C SER A 13 -28.71 -5.20 9.39
N ILE A 14 -28.08 -6.11 10.14
CA ILE A 14 -26.71 -6.58 9.83
C ILE A 14 -26.69 -7.32 8.48
N VAL A 15 -27.66 -8.22 8.25
CA VAL A 15 -27.78 -8.95 6.98
C VAL A 15 -28.05 -7.99 5.82
N PHE A 16 -28.96 -7.03 6.01
CA PHE A 16 -29.28 -6.03 5.00
C PHE A 16 -28.07 -5.16 4.62
N ILE A 17 -27.32 -4.67 5.60
CA ILE A 17 -26.07 -3.92 5.37
C ILE A 17 -25.03 -4.81 4.68
N GLY A 18 -24.91 -6.07 5.10
CA GLY A 18 -24.03 -7.04 4.48
C GLY A 18 -24.34 -7.24 2.98
N ILE A 19 -25.62 -7.38 2.63
CA ILE A 19 -26.08 -7.53 1.24
C ILE A 19 -25.76 -6.26 0.43
N ILE A 20 -26.07 -5.07 0.96
CA ILE A 20 -25.81 -3.79 0.27
C ILE A 20 -24.33 -3.61 -0.04
N ILE A 21 -23.42 -4.05 0.84
CA ILE A 21 -21.98 -3.94 0.62
C ILE A 21 -21.48 -5.04 -0.31
N THR A 22 -21.90 -6.28 -0.11
CA THR A 22 -21.37 -7.45 -0.83
C THR A 22 -21.89 -7.54 -2.25
N LEU A 23 -23.14 -7.16 -2.49
CA LEU A 23 -23.79 -7.32 -3.79
C LEU A 23 -23.13 -6.50 -4.91
N PRO A 24 -22.83 -5.19 -4.74
CA PRO A 24 -22.09 -4.44 -5.76
C PRO A 24 -20.69 -5.00 -6.02
N ILE A 25 -20.00 -5.47 -4.96
CA ILE A 25 -18.67 -6.08 -5.09
C ILE A 25 -18.75 -7.36 -5.91
N LEU A 26 -19.72 -8.23 -5.62
CA LEU A 26 -19.95 -9.46 -6.38
C LEU A 26 -20.27 -9.19 -7.84
N PHE A 27 -21.18 -8.26 -8.14
CA PHE A 27 -21.51 -7.90 -9.53
C PHE A 27 -20.31 -7.27 -10.24
N GLY A 28 -19.54 -6.41 -9.58
CA GLY A 28 -18.30 -5.86 -10.12
C GLY A 28 -17.28 -6.95 -10.43
N PHE A 29 -17.11 -7.91 -9.52
CA PHE A 29 -16.22 -9.05 -9.71
C PHE A 29 -16.64 -9.93 -10.87
N LEU A 30 -17.93 -10.31 -10.93
CA LEU A 30 -18.48 -11.11 -12.03
C LEU A 30 -18.36 -10.38 -13.37
N GLY A 31 -18.66 -9.06 -13.40
CA GLY A 31 -18.53 -8.22 -14.58
C GLY A 31 -17.11 -8.09 -15.10
N PHE A 32 -16.10 -8.27 -14.26
CA PHE A 32 -14.69 -8.31 -14.65
C PHE A 32 -14.21 -9.73 -14.98
N PHE A 33 -14.64 -10.71 -14.17
CA PHE A 33 -14.16 -12.09 -14.25
C PHE A 33 -14.72 -12.85 -15.47
N LEU A 34 -16.02 -12.72 -15.75
CA LEU A 34 -16.65 -13.42 -16.86
C LEU A 34 -16.08 -13.03 -18.23
N PRO A 35 -15.84 -11.75 -18.55
CA PRO A 35 -15.17 -11.35 -19.78
C PRO A 35 -13.77 -11.94 -19.95
N SER A 36 -13.03 -12.17 -18.86
CA SER A 36 -11.70 -12.80 -18.92
C SER A 36 -11.77 -14.22 -19.52
N PHE A 37 -12.90 -14.91 -19.36
CA PHE A 37 -13.15 -16.22 -19.94
C PHE A 37 -13.93 -16.16 -21.27
N ASN A 38 -13.90 -15.02 -21.98
CA ASN A 38 -14.61 -14.80 -23.23
C ASN A 38 -16.15 -14.78 -23.10
N TYR A 39 -16.70 -14.72 -21.88
CA TYR A 39 -18.14 -14.70 -21.67
C TYR A 39 -18.65 -13.24 -21.63
N LEU A 40 -19.12 -12.76 -22.76
CA LEU A 40 -19.69 -11.43 -22.99
C LEU A 40 -20.99 -11.53 -23.81
N PRO A 41 -22.10 -11.94 -23.18
CA PRO A 41 -23.36 -12.12 -23.89
C PRO A 41 -23.84 -10.86 -24.63
N THR A 42 -23.58 -9.69 -24.06
CA THR A 42 -23.92 -8.39 -24.67
C THR A 42 -23.19 -8.10 -25.99
N LEU A 43 -22.06 -8.76 -26.24
CA LEU A 43 -21.27 -8.67 -27.46
C LEU A 43 -21.37 -9.93 -28.32
N GLY A 44 -22.38 -10.78 -28.07
CA GLY A 44 -22.58 -12.02 -28.80
C GLY A 44 -21.60 -13.15 -28.52
N LYS A 45 -20.75 -13.01 -27.45
CA LYS A 45 -19.78 -14.02 -27.03
C LYS A 45 -20.34 -14.78 -25.84
N GLY A 46 -20.97 -15.92 -26.06
CA GLY A 46 -21.59 -16.73 -25.01
C GLY A 46 -20.81 -17.99 -24.63
N GLU A 47 -19.65 -18.24 -25.24
CA GLU A 47 -18.87 -19.44 -24.99
C GLU A 47 -17.69 -19.14 -24.06
N LEU A 48 -17.55 -19.96 -23.01
CA LEU A 48 -16.40 -19.89 -22.10
C LEU A 48 -15.15 -20.41 -22.82
N SER A 49 -14.09 -19.59 -22.86
CA SER A 49 -12.84 -19.93 -23.51
C SER A 49 -11.65 -19.31 -22.78
N LEU A 50 -10.53 -20.01 -22.72
CA LEU A 50 -9.26 -19.53 -22.19
C LEU A 50 -8.41 -18.79 -23.24
N ASN A 51 -8.96 -18.51 -24.41
CA ASN A 51 -8.24 -17.92 -25.53
C ASN A 51 -7.59 -16.56 -25.18
N TYR A 52 -8.27 -15.73 -24.40
CA TYR A 52 -7.72 -14.45 -23.99
C TYR A 52 -6.49 -14.59 -23.06
N PHE A 53 -6.46 -15.62 -22.21
CA PHE A 53 -5.27 -15.92 -21.40
C PHE A 53 -4.10 -16.35 -22.28
N TYR A 54 -4.39 -17.20 -23.30
CA TYR A 54 -3.37 -17.61 -24.25
C TYR A 54 -2.82 -16.43 -25.07
N ILE A 55 -3.70 -15.56 -25.58
CA ILE A 55 -3.30 -14.35 -26.29
C ILE A 55 -2.46 -13.44 -25.36
N SER A 56 -2.89 -13.25 -24.11
CA SER A 56 -2.18 -12.41 -23.15
C SER A 56 -0.77 -12.90 -22.87
N MET A 57 -0.58 -14.22 -22.72
CA MET A 57 0.74 -14.82 -22.50
C MET A 57 1.69 -14.66 -23.70
N ASN A 58 1.14 -14.46 -24.90
CA ASN A 58 1.92 -14.25 -26.12
C ASN A 58 2.19 -12.78 -26.45
N ILE A 59 1.70 -11.84 -25.61
CA ILE A 59 2.01 -10.41 -25.80
C ILE A 59 3.51 -10.17 -25.56
N PRO A 60 4.21 -9.48 -26.49
CA PRO A 60 5.61 -9.13 -26.29
C PRO A 60 5.83 -8.37 -24.99
N GLY A 61 6.77 -8.81 -24.18
CA GLY A 61 7.12 -8.15 -22.92
C GLY A 61 6.28 -8.56 -21.68
N ILE A 62 5.29 -9.43 -21.80
CA ILE A 62 4.44 -9.85 -20.67
C ILE A 62 5.28 -10.46 -19.53
N TYR A 63 6.25 -11.31 -19.84
CA TYR A 63 7.13 -11.92 -18.84
C TYR A 63 7.98 -10.88 -18.12
N LYS A 64 8.51 -9.89 -18.84
CA LYS A 64 9.24 -8.76 -18.23
C LYS A 64 8.33 -7.99 -17.27
N SER A 65 7.09 -7.72 -17.67
CA SER A 65 6.10 -7.02 -16.83
C SER A 65 5.72 -7.81 -15.57
N ILE A 66 5.54 -9.11 -15.69
CA ILE A 66 5.25 -9.99 -14.54
C ILE A 66 6.42 -9.99 -13.56
N LEU A 67 7.64 -10.21 -14.06
CA LEU A 67 8.84 -10.17 -13.21
C LEU A 67 9.04 -8.82 -12.53
N LEU A 68 8.84 -7.74 -13.29
CA LEU A 68 8.93 -6.39 -12.74
C LEU A 68 7.87 -6.14 -11.65
N SER A 69 6.64 -6.59 -11.84
CA SER A 69 5.57 -6.46 -10.84
C SER A 69 5.89 -7.22 -9.56
N ILE A 70 6.39 -8.45 -9.67
CA ILE A 70 6.81 -9.25 -8.51
C ILE A 70 7.98 -8.57 -7.80
N PHE A 71 9.00 -8.16 -8.56
CA PHE A 71 10.18 -7.48 -8.01
C PHE A 71 9.81 -6.18 -7.29
N THR A 72 9.05 -5.29 -7.93
CA THR A 72 8.66 -4.02 -7.33
C THR A 72 7.79 -4.22 -6.09
N GLY A 73 6.87 -5.19 -6.11
CA GLY A 73 6.04 -5.53 -4.96
C GLY A 73 6.85 -6.06 -3.77
N LEU A 74 7.75 -7.01 -4.01
CA LEU A 74 8.59 -7.57 -2.95
C LEU A 74 9.55 -6.54 -2.36
N VAL A 75 10.23 -5.77 -3.21
CA VAL A 75 11.20 -4.76 -2.78
C VAL A 75 10.50 -3.64 -2.01
N SER A 76 9.37 -3.12 -2.51
CA SER A 76 8.63 -2.06 -1.82
C SER A 76 8.14 -2.50 -0.44
N THR A 77 7.62 -3.73 -0.34
CA THR A 77 7.16 -4.30 0.93
C THR A 77 8.30 -4.51 1.93
N ALA A 78 9.43 -5.07 1.46
CA ALA A 78 10.60 -5.27 2.30
C ALA A 78 11.16 -3.93 2.84
N LEU A 79 11.27 -2.92 1.96
CA LEU A 79 11.71 -1.57 2.35
C LEU A 79 10.71 -0.91 3.31
N ALA A 80 9.41 -1.03 3.04
CA ALA A 80 8.38 -0.48 3.92
C ALA A 80 8.41 -1.11 5.32
N LEU A 81 8.58 -2.43 5.41
CA LEU A 81 8.77 -3.14 6.67
C LEU A 81 10.03 -2.65 7.40
N PHE A 82 11.16 -2.59 6.70
CA PHE A 82 12.41 -2.13 7.29
C PHE A 82 12.30 -0.70 7.85
N PHE A 83 11.85 0.25 7.05
CA PHE A 83 11.72 1.64 7.48
C PHE A 83 10.67 1.83 8.57
N SER A 84 9.56 1.10 8.53
CA SER A 84 8.55 1.16 9.59
C SER A 84 9.11 0.70 10.93
N GLN A 85 9.90 -0.39 10.95
CA GLN A 85 10.55 -0.87 12.17
C GLN A 85 11.62 0.10 12.68
N VAL A 86 12.42 0.69 11.79
CA VAL A 86 13.42 1.72 12.15
C VAL A 86 12.74 2.94 12.78
N ILE A 87 11.65 3.42 12.20
CA ILE A 87 10.86 4.53 12.75
C ILE A 87 10.35 4.19 14.16
N LEU A 88 9.77 3.01 14.32
CA LEU A 88 9.25 2.56 15.61
C LEU A 88 10.35 2.44 16.66
N LEU A 89 11.48 1.82 16.33
CA LEU A 89 12.62 1.67 17.21
C LEU A 89 13.14 3.03 17.69
N TYR A 90 13.28 3.99 16.77
CA TYR A 90 13.79 5.32 17.08
C TYR A 90 12.84 6.12 17.96
N PHE A 91 11.55 6.05 17.70
CA PHE A 91 10.54 6.82 18.44
C PHE A 91 9.99 6.08 19.67
N PHE A 92 10.32 4.81 19.85
CA PHE A 92 9.85 4.01 20.98
C PHE A 92 10.30 4.63 22.31
N LYS A 93 9.37 4.79 23.27
CA LYS A 93 9.60 5.46 24.57
C LYS A 93 9.99 6.95 24.50
N THR A 94 9.94 7.59 23.32
CA THR A 94 10.16 9.05 23.22
C THR A 94 8.85 9.82 23.41
N LYS A 95 8.95 11.12 23.73
CA LYS A 95 7.78 12.02 23.80
C LYS A 95 7.04 12.12 22.44
N PHE A 96 7.76 11.89 21.35
CA PHE A 96 7.20 11.91 19.97
C PHE A 96 6.33 10.71 19.63
N TYR A 97 6.34 9.64 20.41
CA TYR A 97 5.53 8.44 20.19
C TYR A 97 4.03 8.73 20.03
N ASN A 98 3.49 9.67 20.81
CA ASN A 98 2.09 10.06 20.67
C ASN A 98 1.83 10.93 19.44
N TYR A 99 2.81 11.75 19.03
CA TYR A 99 2.69 12.59 17.84
C TYR A 99 2.75 11.77 16.54
N LEU A 100 3.45 10.64 16.52
CA LEU A 100 3.49 9.74 15.36
C LEU A 100 2.09 9.37 14.86
N LYS A 101 1.15 9.08 15.76
CA LYS A 101 -0.23 8.73 15.38
C LYS A 101 -0.96 9.87 14.70
N ILE A 102 -0.77 11.09 15.22
CA ILE A 102 -1.43 12.30 14.69
C ILE A 102 -0.89 12.59 13.28
N ILE A 103 0.41 12.43 13.06
CA ILE A 103 1.05 12.69 11.77
C ILE A 103 0.74 11.59 10.74
N ILE A 104 0.72 10.32 11.18
CA ILE A 104 0.54 9.17 10.31
C ILE A 104 -0.92 8.98 9.88
N SER A 105 -1.88 9.32 10.76
CA SER A 105 -3.30 9.11 10.50
C SER A 105 -3.80 9.77 9.18
N PRO A 106 -3.53 11.04 8.88
CA PRO A 106 -3.94 11.64 7.61
C PRO A 106 -3.24 11.02 6.38
N LEU A 107 -2.00 10.54 6.51
CA LEU A 107 -1.28 9.89 5.40
C LEU A 107 -1.94 8.59 4.95
N ILE A 108 -2.56 7.85 5.87
CA ILE A 108 -3.32 6.64 5.54
C ILE A 108 -4.59 6.98 4.78
N ALA A 109 -5.25 8.08 5.13
CA ALA A 109 -6.49 8.50 4.48
C ALA A 109 -6.30 8.94 3.01
N LEU A 110 -5.07 9.28 2.58
CA LEU A 110 -4.80 9.65 1.20
C LEU A 110 -4.99 8.46 0.25
N PRO A 111 -5.80 8.58 -0.83
CA PRO A 111 -5.89 7.55 -1.85
C PRO A 111 -4.53 7.29 -2.53
N HIS A 112 -4.26 6.05 -2.94
CA HIS A 112 -3.01 5.68 -3.62
C HIS A 112 -2.77 6.51 -4.89
N ILE A 113 -3.83 6.78 -5.65
CA ILE A 113 -3.75 7.56 -6.88
C ILE A 113 -3.32 9.01 -6.62
N THR A 114 -3.81 9.62 -5.54
CA THR A 114 -3.43 10.99 -5.16
C THR A 114 -1.95 11.06 -4.79
N MET A 115 -1.46 10.06 -4.06
CA MET A 115 -0.04 9.94 -3.72
C MET A 115 0.82 9.77 -4.99
N ALA A 116 0.41 8.91 -5.91
CA ALA A 116 1.11 8.69 -7.18
C ALA A 116 1.18 9.97 -8.02
N ILE A 117 0.07 10.67 -8.19
CA ILE A 117 0.01 11.95 -8.91
C ILE A 117 0.92 12.99 -8.23
N GLY A 118 0.87 13.09 -6.91
CA GLY A 118 1.74 13.99 -6.14
C GLY A 118 3.22 13.70 -6.37
N LEU A 119 3.62 12.44 -6.37
CA LEU A 119 5.00 12.04 -6.66
C LEU A 119 5.42 12.36 -8.09
N ILE A 120 4.53 12.18 -9.07
CA ILE A 120 4.79 12.56 -10.46
C ILE A 120 5.06 14.06 -10.55
N PHE A 121 4.20 14.90 -9.96
CA PHE A 121 4.40 16.36 -9.97
C PHE A 121 5.65 16.80 -9.18
N LEU A 122 6.01 16.06 -8.15
CA LEU A 122 7.19 16.37 -7.34
C LEU A 122 8.49 16.02 -8.06
N LEU A 123 8.56 14.82 -8.67
CA LEU A 123 9.77 14.20 -9.16
C LEU A 123 9.94 14.25 -10.70
N SER A 124 8.95 14.79 -11.43
CA SER A 124 9.10 14.97 -12.88
C SER A 124 10.27 15.92 -13.22
N PRO A 125 10.83 15.87 -14.44
CA PRO A 125 11.90 16.78 -14.86
C PRO A 125 11.57 18.26 -14.73
N SER A 126 10.29 18.62 -14.86
CA SER A 126 9.76 19.96 -14.62
C SER A 126 9.11 20.09 -13.22
N GLY A 127 9.30 19.10 -12.37
CA GLY A 127 8.66 19.02 -11.05
C GLY A 127 9.24 19.97 -10.02
N LEU A 128 8.53 20.08 -8.90
CA LEU A 128 8.86 21.03 -7.83
C LEU A 128 10.26 20.75 -7.27
N PHE A 129 10.66 19.49 -7.15
CA PHE A 129 11.95 19.12 -6.59
C PHE A 129 13.11 19.63 -7.44
N LEU A 130 13.14 19.31 -8.74
CA LEU A 130 14.21 19.78 -9.63
C LEU A 130 14.19 21.29 -9.79
N ARG A 131 13.03 21.90 -9.86
CA ARG A 131 12.90 23.37 -9.93
C ARG A 131 13.46 24.09 -8.70
N SER A 132 13.33 23.53 -7.52
CA SER A 132 13.82 24.15 -6.27
C SER A 132 15.33 24.04 -6.11
N VAL A 133 15.97 23.00 -6.69
CA VAL A 133 17.43 22.78 -6.61
C VAL A 133 18.19 23.24 -7.85
N SER A 134 17.49 23.59 -8.94
CA SER A 134 18.10 24.12 -10.17
C SER A 134 18.07 25.65 -10.20
N PRO A 135 19.07 26.30 -10.82
CA PRO A 135 20.27 25.72 -11.46
C PRO A 135 21.41 25.43 -10.48
N TRP A 136 21.29 25.76 -9.22
CA TRP A 136 22.36 25.87 -8.23
C TRP A 136 23.12 24.55 -7.98
N LEU A 137 22.39 23.43 -7.82
CA LEU A 137 22.97 22.12 -7.56
C LEU A 137 23.06 21.22 -8.81
N THR A 138 22.17 21.44 -9.76
CA THR A 138 22.05 20.57 -10.93
C THR A 138 22.72 21.14 -12.18
N GLY A 139 22.95 22.48 -12.23
CA GLY A 139 23.46 23.17 -13.42
C GLY A 139 22.48 23.23 -14.60
N PHE A 140 21.22 22.86 -14.39
CA PHE A 140 20.20 22.89 -15.44
C PHE A 140 19.46 24.23 -15.45
N ASP A 141 19.61 25.01 -16.53
CA ASP A 141 18.80 26.21 -16.77
C ASP A 141 17.41 25.88 -17.32
N ARG A 142 17.23 24.71 -17.89
CA ARG A 142 15.97 24.18 -18.42
C ARG A 142 15.74 22.76 -17.94
N PRO A 143 14.46 22.31 -17.85
CA PRO A 143 14.17 20.92 -17.51
C PRO A 143 14.92 19.96 -18.42
N PRO A 144 15.64 18.96 -17.85
CA PRO A 144 16.36 17.99 -18.65
C PRO A 144 15.38 17.11 -19.43
N ASN A 145 15.78 16.72 -20.66
CA ASN A 145 15.03 15.76 -21.49
C ASN A 145 15.18 14.31 -20.99
N THR A 146 15.11 14.11 -19.69
CA THR A 146 15.18 12.79 -19.07
C THR A 146 13.78 12.35 -18.69
N TYR A 147 13.39 11.16 -19.14
CA TYR A 147 12.14 10.56 -18.73
C TYR A 147 12.36 9.90 -17.37
N ILE A 148 11.93 10.58 -16.30
CA ILE A 148 11.85 9.95 -14.96
C ILE A 148 10.60 9.06 -14.89
N PHE A 149 9.65 9.29 -15.79
CA PHE A 149 8.41 8.56 -15.94
C PHE A 149 8.11 8.19 -17.41
N PRO A 150 7.74 6.95 -17.71
CA PRO A 150 7.84 5.73 -16.87
C PRO A 150 9.30 5.24 -16.79
N ASP A 151 9.75 4.93 -15.57
CA ASP A 151 11.06 4.33 -15.38
C ASP A 151 11.02 2.82 -15.70
N GLU A 152 12.01 2.35 -16.47
CA GLU A 152 12.05 0.96 -16.92
C GLU A 152 12.21 -0.07 -15.79
N TYR A 153 12.71 0.36 -14.63
CA TYR A 153 12.99 -0.49 -13.48
C TYR A 153 11.96 -0.41 -12.36
N GLY A 154 11.00 0.50 -12.46
CA GLY A 154 9.94 0.68 -11.47
C GLY A 154 10.40 1.30 -10.14
N PHE A 155 11.52 2.03 -10.10
CA PHE A 155 12.01 2.67 -8.87
C PHE A 155 11.00 3.64 -8.26
N LEU A 156 10.34 4.40 -9.10
CA LEU A 156 9.36 5.37 -8.64
C LEU A 156 8.09 4.70 -8.12
N LEU A 157 7.72 3.57 -8.72
CA LEU A 157 6.64 2.71 -8.23
C LEU A 157 7.00 2.14 -6.85
N ILE A 158 8.22 1.61 -6.69
CA ILE A 158 8.74 1.12 -5.40
C ILE A 158 8.66 2.22 -4.34
N LEU A 159 9.13 3.42 -4.67
CA LEU A 159 9.11 4.56 -3.75
C LEU A 159 7.69 4.97 -3.36
N GLY A 160 6.77 5.03 -4.32
CA GLY A 160 5.38 5.38 -4.08
C GLY A 160 4.67 4.35 -3.19
N LEU A 161 4.85 3.07 -3.48
CA LEU A 161 4.29 1.98 -2.68
C LEU A 161 4.90 1.98 -1.26
N MET A 162 6.21 2.08 -1.14
CA MET A 162 6.92 2.14 0.14
C MET A 162 6.41 3.30 1.01
N LEU A 163 6.34 4.51 0.47
CA LEU A 163 5.87 5.70 1.20
C LEU A 163 4.41 5.56 1.67
N LYS A 164 3.59 4.84 0.91
CA LYS A 164 2.19 4.59 1.27
C LYS A 164 2.05 3.51 2.34
N GLU A 165 2.85 2.45 2.27
CA GLU A 165 2.77 1.31 3.19
C GLU A 165 3.40 1.61 4.56
N ILE A 166 4.43 2.44 4.66
CA ILE A 166 5.08 2.79 5.92
C ILE A 166 4.08 3.29 6.98
N PRO A 167 3.21 4.28 6.72
CA PRO A 167 2.24 4.75 7.69
C PRO A 167 1.31 3.66 8.21
N PHE A 168 0.84 2.80 7.33
CA PHE A 168 -0.02 1.67 7.68
C PHE A 168 0.70 0.68 8.60
N LEU A 169 1.90 0.24 8.21
CA LEU A 169 2.71 -0.69 9.00
C LEU A 169 3.06 -0.14 10.38
N VAL A 170 3.40 1.15 10.45
CA VAL A 170 3.67 1.81 11.74
C VAL A 170 2.44 1.78 12.64
N LEU A 171 1.24 2.09 12.14
CA LEU A 171 0.02 2.04 12.96
C LEU A 171 -0.34 0.63 13.42
N VAL A 172 -0.23 -0.37 12.55
CA VAL A 172 -0.47 -1.78 12.90
C VAL A 172 0.50 -2.21 13.99
N SER A 173 1.78 -1.94 13.83
CA SER A 173 2.82 -2.27 14.81
C SER A 173 2.63 -1.53 16.14
N LEU A 174 2.25 -0.24 16.11
CA LEU A 174 1.90 0.52 17.31
C LEU A 174 0.73 -0.08 18.07
N SER A 175 -0.24 -0.63 17.37
CA SER A 175 -1.40 -1.30 17.98
C SER A 175 -0.98 -2.61 18.63
N ALA A 176 -0.18 -3.42 17.94
CA ALA A 176 0.37 -4.66 18.48
C ALA A 176 1.26 -4.42 19.73
N LEU A 177 2.15 -3.43 19.68
CA LEU A 177 3.01 -3.09 20.81
C LEU A 177 2.23 -2.68 22.08
N ARG A 178 1.03 -2.13 21.93
CA ARG A 178 0.18 -1.80 23.08
C ARG A 178 -0.42 -3.04 23.74
N GLU A 179 -0.82 -4.00 22.95
CA GLU A 179 -1.47 -5.23 23.43
C GLU A 179 -0.48 -6.13 24.19
N PHE A 180 0.74 -6.22 23.71
CA PHE A 180 1.76 -7.14 24.25
C PHE A 180 2.57 -6.60 25.45
N SER A 181 2.18 -5.52 26.12
CA SER A 181 2.98 -4.96 27.25
C SER A 181 4.47 -4.82 26.93
N SER A 182 4.77 -4.37 25.73
CA SER A 182 6.13 -4.31 25.16
C SER A 182 7.19 -3.70 26.06
N THR A 183 6.80 -2.81 26.99
CA THR A 183 7.72 -2.21 27.96
C THR A 183 8.36 -3.24 28.88
N LYS A 184 7.63 -4.27 29.30
CA LYS A 184 8.14 -5.34 30.16
C LYS A 184 9.16 -6.21 29.43
N PHE A 185 8.89 -6.55 28.16
CA PHE A 185 9.82 -7.29 27.31
C PHE A 185 11.10 -6.51 27.05
N PHE A 186 11.00 -5.21 26.83
CA PHE A 186 12.16 -4.33 26.67
C PHE A 186 13.02 -4.23 27.94
N ASP A 187 12.39 -4.17 29.09
CA ASP A 187 13.09 -4.11 30.38
C ASP A 187 13.76 -5.45 30.72
N LEU A 188 13.11 -6.57 30.36
CA LEU A 188 13.74 -7.90 30.44
C LEU A 188 14.95 -8.02 29.50
N GLY A 189 14.83 -7.62 28.23
CA GLY A 189 15.97 -7.66 27.30
C GLY A 189 17.15 -6.82 27.78
N LYS A 190 16.91 -5.66 28.39
CA LYS A 190 17.95 -4.84 29.00
C LYS A 190 18.59 -5.52 30.22
N SER A 191 17.84 -6.27 31.03
CA SER A 191 18.39 -7.00 32.17
C SER A 191 19.38 -8.10 31.73
N PHE A 192 19.20 -8.63 30.48
CA PHE A 192 20.13 -9.54 29.84
C PHE A 192 21.27 -8.84 29.08
N GLN A 193 21.49 -7.55 29.29
CA GLN A 193 22.53 -6.72 28.65
C GLN A 193 22.38 -6.65 27.09
N HIS A 194 21.21 -6.96 26.53
CA HIS A 194 20.97 -6.78 25.11
C HIS A 194 20.80 -5.31 24.76
N SER A 195 21.34 -4.90 23.60
CA SER A 195 21.10 -3.57 23.06
C SER A 195 19.63 -3.38 22.74
N SER A 196 19.15 -2.14 22.72
CA SER A 196 17.77 -1.82 22.34
C SER A 196 17.39 -2.38 20.97
N PHE A 197 18.32 -2.38 20.03
CA PHE A 197 18.17 -2.95 18.71
C PHE A 197 18.01 -4.47 18.75
N SER A 198 18.89 -5.17 19.48
CA SER A 198 18.81 -6.63 19.62
C SER A 198 17.51 -7.07 20.31
N THR A 199 17.12 -6.35 21.38
CA THR A 199 15.87 -6.63 22.12
C THR A 199 14.61 -6.44 21.26
N TRP A 200 14.68 -5.59 20.22
CA TRP A 200 13.56 -5.36 19.32
C TRP A 200 13.28 -6.54 18.37
N PHE A 201 14.31 -7.30 18.02
CA PHE A 201 14.24 -8.41 17.07
C PHE A 201 14.20 -9.80 17.74
N ILE A 202 14.24 -9.87 19.07
CA ILE A 202 13.99 -11.09 19.86
C ILE A 202 12.54 -11.18 20.27
#